data_a5a2fd599c668d77cf4f0fe4ec260796
#
_entry.id   a5a2fd599c668d77cf4f0fe4ec260796
#
_cell.length_a   1.000
_cell.length_b   1.000
_cell.length_c   1.000
_cell.angle_alpha   90.00
_cell.angle_beta   90.00
_cell.angle_gamma   90.00
#
_symmetry.space_group_name_H-M   'P 1'
#
loop_
_entity.id
_entity.type
_entity.pdbx_description
1 polymer ?
#
loop_
_entity_poly.entity_id
_entity_poly.type
_entity_poly.pdbx_seq_one_letter_code
_entity_poly.pdbx_strand_id
1 'polypeptide(L)'
;MKYVNLHTHTSNNLPNTIEIINQYPHEFRDDFSTYSIGIHPWYIEEGRLASDLKIIKSKLSSNKCIALGECGLDKRIDKIYSTQIDAFEAQLDINRTFLKPVIIHCVASFDEVILSKKNSGLSCPFILHGFSKNAQVASQLLNQDFYLSFGKYLLRNPELGKVFAQIPNEKIFLETDTMTESLEEVYTFAAQSKNISLEEMQSIVWENYQRVFGRVD
;
A
#
# COMPACT_ATOMS: atom_id res chain seq x y z
N MET A 1 20.10 11.24 -0.82
CA MET A 1 18.78 10.89 -1.35
C MET A 1 17.93 10.31 -0.23
N LYS A 2 16.61 10.28 -0.38
CA LYS A 2 15.72 9.77 0.67
C LYS A 2 15.23 8.37 0.29
N TYR A 3 15.09 7.50 1.27
CA TYR A 3 14.34 6.26 1.14
C TYR A 3 12.85 6.53 1.39
N VAL A 4 11.98 5.75 0.75
CA VAL A 4 10.54 5.70 1.04
C VAL A 4 10.18 4.27 1.38
N ASN A 5 9.62 4.06 2.56
CA ASN A 5 9.00 2.82 2.98
C ASN A 5 7.49 3.00 2.85
N LEU A 6 6.91 2.48 1.76
CA LEU A 6 5.50 2.72 1.45
C LEU A 6 4.56 2.18 2.52
N HIS A 7 4.93 1.06 3.14
CA HIS A 7 4.08 0.35 4.09
C HIS A 7 4.92 -0.39 5.11
N THR A 8 4.70 -0.07 6.38
CA THR A 8 5.33 -0.76 7.51
C THR A 8 4.45 -0.69 8.76
N HIS A 9 4.55 -1.70 9.62
CA HIS A 9 3.81 -1.74 10.89
C HIS A 9 4.60 -1.15 12.06
N THR A 10 5.90 -0.96 11.89
CA THR A 10 6.80 -0.42 12.93
C THR A 10 7.66 0.70 12.36
N SER A 11 7.83 1.76 13.15
CA SER A 11 8.80 2.79 12.81
C SER A 11 10.18 2.39 13.30
N ASN A 12 11.15 2.46 12.41
CA ASN A 12 12.57 2.28 12.74
C ASN A 12 13.29 3.62 12.90
N ASN A 13 12.60 4.75 12.70
CA ASN A 13 13.15 6.11 12.76
C ASN A 13 14.46 6.26 11.97
N LEU A 14 14.51 5.64 10.80
CA LEU A 14 15.71 5.65 9.97
C LEU A 14 15.99 7.06 9.42
N PRO A 15 17.24 7.55 9.49
CA PRO A 15 17.59 8.86 8.95
C PRO A 15 17.33 8.89 7.44
N ASN A 16 16.88 10.03 6.94
CA ASN A 16 16.58 10.24 5.50
C ASN A 16 15.57 9.25 4.91
N THR A 17 14.65 8.72 5.72
CA THR A 17 13.62 7.80 5.30
C THR A 17 12.24 8.38 5.60
N ILE A 18 11.32 8.30 4.64
CA ILE A 18 9.90 8.47 4.88
C ILE A 18 9.31 7.08 5.12
N GLU A 19 8.71 6.88 6.28
CA GLU A 19 7.98 5.66 6.63
C GLU A 19 6.49 5.97 6.71
N ILE A 20 5.68 5.27 5.90
CA ILE A 20 4.22 5.33 6.01
C ILE A 20 3.80 4.21 6.97
N ILE A 21 3.50 4.60 8.22
CA ILE A 21 3.15 3.65 9.28
C ILE A 21 1.69 3.24 9.13
N ASN A 22 1.45 1.94 9.01
CA ASN A 22 0.08 1.44 8.98
C ASN A 22 -0.59 1.55 10.35
N GLN A 23 -1.80 2.11 10.39
CA GLN A 23 -2.61 2.27 11.59
C GLN A 23 -3.95 1.57 11.42
N TYR A 24 -4.40 0.90 12.48
CA TYR A 24 -5.74 0.35 12.57
C TYR A 24 -6.63 1.25 13.44
N PRO A 25 -7.92 1.44 13.11
CA PRO A 25 -8.80 2.30 13.91
C PRO A 25 -8.88 1.90 15.38
N HIS A 26 -8.93 0.60 15.67
CA HIS A 26 -9.10 0.05 17.02
C HIS A 26 -7.82 0.12 17.89
N GLU A 27 -6.67 0.36 17.28
CA GLU A 27 -5.35 0.47 17.94
C GLU A 27 -4.64 1.76 17.56
N PHE A 28 -5.39 2.78 17.16
CA PHE A 28 -4.82 4.02 16.65
C PHE A 28 -3.92 4.71 17.67
N ARG A 29 -2.73 5.12 17.22
CA ARG A 29 -1.75 5.89 17.98
C ARG A 29 -1.46 7.21 17.28
N ASP A 30 -1.34 8.31 18.02
CA ASP A 30 -1.14 9.66 17.45
C ASP A 30 0.32 10.14 17.48
N ASP A 31 1.24 9.22 17.74
CA ASP A 31 2.69 9.47 17.89
C ASP A 31 3.49 9.42 16.57
N PHE A 32 2.84 9.06 15.45
CA PHE A 32 3.49 9.02 14.14
C PHE A 32 3.30 10.31 13.35
N SER A 33 4.36 10.73 12.66
CA SER A 33 4.33 11.92 11.79
C SER A 33 3.68 11.65 10.43
N THR A 34 3.73 10.41 9.95
CA THR A 34 3.21 10.00 8.65
C THR A 34 2.62 8.61 8.76
N TYR A 35 1.34 8.45 8.39
CA TYR A 35 0.66 7.18 8.50
C TYR A 35 -0.42 6.98 7.42
N SER A 36 -0.80 5.72 7.22
CA SER A 36 -2.05 5.29 6.58
C SER A 36 -3.00 4.75 7.65
N ILE A 37 -4.31 4.81 7.40
CA ILE A 37 -5.31 4.22 8.30
C ILE A 37 -6.39 3.48 7.51
N GLY A 38 -6.70 2.25 7.93
CA GLY A 38 -7.72 1.41 7.29
C GLY A 38 -8.17 0.24 8.16
N ILE A 39 -9.27 -0.39 7.75
CA ILE A 39 -9.73 -1.65 8.32
C ILE A 39 -9.20 -2.77 7.43
N HIS A 40 -8.20 -3.49 7.93
CA HIS A 40 -7.67 -4.68 7.29
C HIS A 40 -8.72 -5.81 7.32
N PRO A 41 -8.88 -6.63 6.27
CA PRO A 41 -9.90 -7.69 6.23
C PRO A 41 -9.83 -8.68 7.40
N TRP A 42 -8.64 -8.89 7.98
CA TRP A 42 -8.48 -9.78 9.15
C TRP A 42 -9.13 -9.24 10.42
N TYR A 43 -9.26 -7.92 10.55
CA TYR A 43 -9.70 -7.23 11.78
C TYR A 43 -11.13 -6.67 11.67
N ILE A 44 -11.88 -7.05 10.64
CA ILE A 44 -13.28 -6.69 10.52
C ILE A 44 -14.07 -7.36 11.64
N GLU A 45 -14.79 -6.57 12.43
CA GLU A 45 -15.73 -7.00 13.46
C GLU A 45 -17.03 -6.22 13.30
N GLU A 46 -18.16 -6.92 13.12
CA GLU A 46 -19.46 -6.29 12.84
C GLU A 46 -19.87 -5.29 13.93
N GLY A 47 -19.67 -5.66 15.20
CA GLY A 47 -19.99 -4.79 16.36
C GLY A 47 -19.14 -3.52 16.43
N ARG A 48 -18.00 -3.47 15.76
CA ARG A 48 -17.05 -2.34 15.77
C ARG A 48 -17.01 -1.58 14.44
N LEU A 49 -17.48 -2.15 13.34
CA LEU A 49 -17.32 -1.59 11.99
C LEU A 49 -17.76 -0.12 11.90
N ALA A 50 -18.93 0.22 12.44
CA ALA A 50 -19.44 1.58 12.38
C ALA A 50 -18.57 2.59 13.15
N SER A 51 -18.00 2.21 14.29
CA SER A 51 -17.07 3.04 15.07
C SER A 51 -15.72 3.18 14.39
N ASP A 52 -15.18 2.10 13.82
CA ASP A 52 -13.92 2.09 13.07
C ASP A 52 -14.00 3.01 11.85
N LEU A 53 -15.10 2.97 11.08
CA LEU A 53 -15.35 3.87 9.95
C LEU A 53 -15.41 5.36 10.38
N LYS A 54 -15.98 5.66 11.53
CA LYS A 54 -15.98 7.04 12.09
C LYS A 54 -14.57 7.50 12.43
N ILE A 55 -13.74 6.63 13.00
CA ILE A 55 -12.34 6.93 13.31
C ILE A 55 -11.58 7.19 12.02
N ILE A 56 -11.70 6.33 11.01
CA ILE A 56 -11.07 6.52 9.70
C ILE A 56 -11.45 7.90 9.12
N LYS A 57 -12.74 8.22 9.08
CA LYS A 57 -13.22 9.51 8.57
C LYS A 57 -12.58 10.69 9.30
N SER A 58 -12.49 10.61 10.63
CA SER A 58 -11.84 11.64 11.45
C SER A 58 -10.35 11.75 11.15
N LYS A 59 -9.64 10.63 11.02
CA LYS A 59 -8.18 10.62 10.85
C LYS A 59 -7.74 10.97 9.42
N LEU A 60 -8.53 10.65 8.40
CA LEU A 60 -8.26 11.07 7.02
C LEU A 60 -8.21 12.59 6.84
N SER A 61 -8.83 13.37 7.71
CA SER A 61 -8.73 14.84 7.69
C SER A 61 -7.39 15.38 8.19
N SER A 62 -6.58 14.55 8.86
CA SER A 62 -5.26 14.95 9.36
C SER A 62 -4.24 15.04 8.23
N ASN A 63 -3.35 16.05 8.32
CA ASN A 63 -2.20 16.17 7.41
C ASN A 63 -1.17 15.05 7.61
N LYS A 64 -1.12 14.41 8.78
CA LYS A 64 -0.26 13.26 9.06
C LYS A 64 -0.75 11.98 8.36
N CYS A 65 -2.07 11.88 8.11
CA CYS A 65 -2.65 10.76 7.38
C CYS A 65 -2.51 11.01 5.88
N ILE A 66 -1.66 10.26 5.20
CA ILE A 66 -1.39 10.47 3.78
C ILE A 66 -2.04 9.44 2.87
N ALA A 67 -2.60 8.36 3.42
CA ALA A 67 -3.29 7.32 2.65
C ALA A 67 -4.45 6.71 3.45
N LEU A 68 -5.47 6.25 2.73
CA LEU A 68 -6.41 5.24 3.22
C LEU A 68 -5.74 3.88 3.10
N GLY A 69 -5.78 3.06 4.14
CA GLY A 69 -5.21 1.71 4.15
C GLY A 69 -4.36 1.45 5.40
N GLU A 70 -4.03 0.23 5.61
CA GLU A 70 -4.24 -0.96 4.79
C GLU A 70 -5.71 -1.40 4.83
N CYS A 71 -6.33 -1.58 3.66
CA CYS A 71 -7.69 -2.08 3.51
C CYS A 71 -7.77 -2.97 2.26
N GLY A 72 -8.80 -3.76 2.10
CA GLY A 72 -8.94 -4.61 0.93
C GLY A 72 -9.57 -5.96 1.21
N LEU A 73 -9.14 -7.02 0.47
CA LEU A 73 -9.81 -8.31 0.42
C LEU A 73 -8.83 -9.49 0.55
N ASP A 74 -9.22 -10.50 1.31
CA ASP A 74 -8.47 -11.74 1.48
C ASP A 74 -9.40 -12.96 1.44
N LYS A 75 -9.34 -13.76 0.37
CA LYS A 75 -10.13 -15.01 0.23
C LYS A 75 -9.59 -16.19 1.05
N ARG A 76 -8.45 -16.04 1.71
CA ARG A 76 -7.81 -17.13 2.46
C ARG A 76 -8.12 -17.13 3.95
N ILE A 77 -8.85 -16.14 4.42
CA ILE A 77 -9.25 -16.05 5.82
C ILE A 77 -10.68 -16.57 6.03
N ASP A 78 -10.95 -17.06 7.23
CA ASP A 78 -12.27 -17.51 7.66
C ASP A 78 -13.14 -16.31 8.09
N LYS A 79 -13.43 -15.43 7.15
CA LYS A 79 -14.35 -14.28 7.30
C LYS A 79 -15.31 -14.25 6.14
N ILE A 80 -16.58 -13.95 6.39
CA ILE A 80 -17.60 -13.83 5.35
C ILE A 80 -17.14 -12.85 4.28
N TYR A 81 -17.02 -13.30 3.06
CA TYR A 81 -16.40 -12.52 2.00
C TYR A 81 -17.21 -11.28 1.62
N SER A 82 -18.55 -11.36 1.64
CA SER A 82 -19.40 -10.18 1.43
C SER A 82 -19.17 -9.10 2.48
N THR A 83 -18.98 -9.47 3.75
CA THR A 83 -18.65 -8.50 4.80
C THR A 83 -17.31 -7.79 4.56
N GLN A 84 -16.33 -8.50 3.96
CA GLN A 84 -15.07 -7.86 3.56
C GLN A 84 -15.29 -6.84 2.43
N ILE A 85 -16.10 -7.18 1.42
CA ILE A 85 -16.44 -6.27 0.32
C ILE A 85 -17.16 -5.04 0.86
N ASP A 86 -18.19 -5.24 1.68
CA ASP A 86 -18.96 -4.13 2.27
C ASP A 86 -18.07 -3.18 3.09
N ALA A 87 -17.19 -3.73 3.91
CA ALA A 87 -16.26 -2.94 4.72
C ALA A 87 -15.22 -2.21 3.85
N PHE A 88 -14.73 -2.82 2.78
CA PHE A 88 -13.79 -2.20 1.85
C PHE A 88 -14.45 -1.06 1.08
N GLU A 89 -15.63 -1.29 0.51
CA GLU A 89 -16.38 -0.28 -0.26
C GLU A 89 -16.83 0.88 0.62
N ALA A 90 -17.24 0.65 1.88
CA ALA A 90 -17.55 1.70 2.83
C ALA A 90 -16.34 2.61 3.13
N GLN A 91 -15.12 2.06 3.18
CA GLN A 91 -13.90 2.84 3.33
C GLN A 91 -13.59 3.67 2.08
N LEU A 92 -13.77 3.10 0.87
CA LEU A 92 -13.63 3.83 -0.39
C LEU A 92 -14.64 4.98 -0.48
N ASP A 93 -15.85 4.77 0.00
CA ASP A 93 -16.91 5.79 0.02
C ASP A 93 -16.56 6.98 0.93
N ILE A 94 -16.01 6.71 2.11
CA ILE A 94 -15.48 7.76 2.99
C ILE A 94 -14.38 8.55 2.28
N ASN A 95 -13.49 7.87 1.54
CA ASN A 95 -12.37 8.50 0.86
C ASN A 95 -12.78 9.41 -0.31
N ARG A 96 -14.03 9.39 -0.78
CA ARG A 96 -14.54 10.33 -1.79
C ARG A 96 -14.36 11.80 -1.37
N THR A 97 -14.42 12.07 -0.08
CA THR A 97 -14.24 13.43 0.47
C THR A 97 -12.78 13.85 0.51
N PHE A 98 -11.87 12.89 0.69
CA PHE A 98 -10.46 13.19 0.97
C PHE A 98 -9.54 12.92 -0.23
N LEU A 99 -9.94 12.00 -1.11
CA LEU A 99 -9.18 11.57 -2.30
C LEU A 99 -7.73 11.17 -2.01
N LYS A 100 -7.49 10.65 -0.82
CA LYS A 100 -6.17 10.14 -0.43
C LYS A 100 -5.81 8.89 -1.25
N PRO A 101 -4.54 8.64 -1.59
CA PRO A 101 -4.11 7.37 -2.13
C PRO A 101 -4.58 6.18 -1.29
N VAL A 102 -4.81 5.02 -1.93
CA VAL A 102 -5.33 3.83 -1.24
C VAL A 102 -4.29 2.73 -1.26
N ILE A 103 -3.85 2.26 -0.08
CA ILE A 103 -2.92 1.13 0.09
C ILE A 103 -3.75 -0.13 0.31
N ILE A 104 -3.60 -1.09 -0.62
CA ILE A 104 -4.48 -2.25 -0.77
C ILE A 104 -3.81 -3.54 -0.32
N HIS A 105 -4.47 -4.24 0.61
CA HIS A 105 -4.27 -5.66 0.85
C HIS A 105 -5.08 -6.49 -0.14
N CYS A 106 -4.44 -7.41 -0.86
CA CYS A 106 -5.15 -8.26 -1.80
C CYS A 106 -4.59 -9.68 -1.85
N VAL A 107 -5.37 -10.63 -1.36
CA VAL A 107 -5.02 -12.05 -1.42
C VAL A 107 -6.11 -12.81 -2.16
N ALA A 108 -5.75 -13.36 -3.33
CA ALA A 108 -6.63 -14.13 -4.22
C ALA A 108 -7.95 -13.42 -4.61
N SER A 109 -7.95 -12.07 -4.64
CA SER A 109 -9.15 -11.22 -4.83
C SER A 109 -8.91 -10.08 -5.82
N PHE A 110 -8.04 -10.27 -6.82
CA PHE A 110 -7.61 -9.20 -7.73
C PHE A 110 -8.75 -8.63 -8.56
N ASP A 111 -9.63 -9.50 -9.09
CA ASP A 111 -10.76 -9.07 -9.93
C ASP A 111 -11.78 -8.26 -9.11
N GLU A 112 -12.04 -8.67 -7.87
CA GLU A 112 -12.96 -7.95 -6.98
C GLU A 112 -12.38 -6.61 -6.53
N VAL A 113 -11.09 -6.52 -6.23
CA VAL A 113 -10.41 -5.25 -5.91
C VAL A 113 -10.46 -4.31 -7.11
N ILE A 114 -10.23 -4.81 -8.33
CA ILE A 114 -10.34 -4.02 -9.56
C ILE A 114 -11.80 -3.54 -9.75
N LEU A 115 -12.77 -4.41 -9.51
CA LEU A 115 -14.19 -4.06 -9.61
C LEU A 115 -14.58 -2.98 -8.60
N SER A 116 -14.19 -3.12 -7.33
CA SER A 116 -14.47 -2.12 -6.29
C SER A 116 -13.80 -0.78 -6.60
N LYS A 117 -12.54 -0.77 -7.10
CA LYS A 117 -11.90 0.46 -7.61
C LYS A 117 -12.75 1.11 -8.71
N LYS A 118 -13.15 0.35 -9.72
CA LYS A 118 -13.97 0.85 -10.84
C LYS A 118 -15.32 1.40 -10.36
N ASN A 119 -16.02 0.66 -9.50
CA ASN A 119 -17.32 1.05 -8.97
C ASN A 119 -17.23 2.29 -8.08
N SER A 120 -16.13 2.44 -7.34
CA SER A 120 -15.89 3.62 -6.51
C SER A 120 -15.81 4.91 -7.32
N GLY A 121 -15.36 4.86 -8.57
CA GLY A 121 -15.14 6.05 -9.41
C GLY A 121 -14.08 7.02 -8.85
N LEU A 122 -13.27 6.60 -7.89
CA LEU A 122 -12.23 7.42 -7.29
C LEU A 122 -11.09 7.64 -8.28
N SER A 123 -10.64 8.89 -8.41
CA SER A 123 -9.50 9.28 -9.26
C SER A 123 -8.16 9.24 -8.53
N CYS A 124 -8.15 8.97 -7.21
CA CYS A 124 -6.92 8.87 -6.45
C CYS A 124 -6.12 7.60 -6.80
N PRO A 125 -4.79 7.60 -6.59
CA PRO A 125 -3.95 6.42 -6.82
C PRO A 125 -4.33 5.23 -5.93
N PHE A 126 -4.31 4.02 -6.50
CA PHE A 126 -4.46 2.75 -5.80
C PHE A 126 -3.13 2.00 -5.86
N ILE A 127 -2.62 1.57 -4.72
CA ILE A 127 -1.33 0.91 -4.57
C ILE A 127 -1.55 -0.46 -3.96
N LEU A 128 -1.27 -1.51 -4.71
CA LEU A 128 -1.31 -2.86 -4.17
C LEU A 128 0.01 -3.14 -3.45
N HIS A 129 -0.05 -3.29 -2.12
CA HIS A 129 1.13 -3.60 -1.32
C HIS A 129 1.47 -5.10 -1.35
N GLY A 130 2.69 -5.47 -0.98
CA GLY A 130 3.11 -6.86 -0.86
C GLY A 130 3.01 -7.67 -2.15
N PHE A 131 3.18 -7.05 -3.34
CA PHE A 131 3.01 -7.75 -4.60
C PHE A 131 3.98 -8.94 -4.73
N SER A 132 3.42 -10.12 -5.03
CA SER A 132 4.17 -11.38 -5.09
C SER A 132 3.68 -12.33 -6.20
N LYS A 133 3.08 -11.78 -7.27
CA LYS A 133 2.45 -12.56 -8.34
C LYS A 133 3.27 -12.53 -9.63
N ASN A 134 2.80 -13.27 -10.63
CA ASN A 134 3.43 -13.36 -11.94
C ASN A 134 3.17 -12.10 -12.80
N ALA A 135 3.83 -12.04 -13.96
CA ALA A 135 3.73 -10.93 -14.89
C ALA A 135 2.31 -10.71 -15.44
N GLN A 136 1.50 -11.77 -15.55
CA GLN A 136 0.11 -11.65 -16.04
C GLN A 136 -0.75 -10.85 -15.05
N VAL A 137 -0.67 -11.16 -13.75
CA VAL A 137 -1.39 -10.40 -12.71
C VAL A 137 -0.85 -8.96 -12.61
N ALA A 138 0.47 -8.79 -12.72
CA ALA A 138 1.07 -7.45 -12.76
C ALA A 138 0.51 -6.62 -13.92
N SER A 139 0.47 -7.17 -15.14
CA SER A 139 -0.08 -6.50 -16.32
C SER A 139 -1.56 -6.16 -16.17
N GLN A 140 -2.35 -7.08 -15.59
CA GLN A 140 -3.77 -6.83 -15.31
C GLN A 140 -3.96 -5.61 -14.41
N LEU A 141 -3.20 -5.51 -13.32
CA LEU A 141 -3.27 -4.40 -12.37
C LEU A 141 -2.77 -3.08 -12.98
N LEU A 142 -1.64 -3.12 -13.70
CA LEU A 142 -1.09 -1.95 -14.39
C LEU A 142 -2.05 -1.38 -15.43
N ASN A 143 -2.75 -2.24 -16.19
CA ASN A 143 -3.77 -1.83 -17.15
C ASN A 143 -5.01 -1.18 -16.49
N GLN A 144 -5.19 -1.38 -15.18
CA GLN A 144 -6.21 -0.72 -14.36
C GLN A 144 -5.64 0.43 -13.52
N ASP A 145 -4.47 0.92 -13.90
CA ASP A 145 -3.79 2.06 -13.28
C ASP A 145 -3.47 1.88 -11.78
N PHE A 146 -3.09 0.66 -11.37
CA PHE A 146 -2.53 0.42 -10.06
C PHE A 146 -1.03 0.72 -10.03
N TYR A 147 -0.56 1.12 -8.86
CA TYR A 147 0.85 1.03 -8.46
C TYR A 147 1.08 -0.31 -7.76
N LEU A 148 2.30 -0.83 -7.82
CA LEU A 148 2.67 -2.08 -7.18
C LEU A 148 3.82 -1.81 -6.19
N SER A 149 3.67 -2.30 -4.96
CA SER A 149 4.71 -2.20 -3.95
C SER A 149 5.32 -3.57 -3.66
N PHE A 150 6.63 -3.61 -3.46
CA PHE A 150 7.42 -4.82 -3.34
C PHE A 150 8.26 -4.79 -2.06
N GLY A 151 8.26 -5.90 -1.34
CA GLY A 151 9.02 -6.07 -0.11
C GLY A 151 9.61 -7.48 0.00
N LYS A 152 9.36 -8.17 1.11
CA LYS A 152 9.92 -9.47 1.48
C LYS A 152 9.92 -10.53 0.37
N TYR A 153 8.87 -10.57 -0.44
CA TYR A 153 8.76 -11.56 -1.51
C TYR A 153 9.72 -11.29 -2.66
N LEU A 154 10.08 -10.02 -2.90
CA LEU A 154 11.09 -9.65 -3.89
C LEU A 154 12.46 -10.23 -3.51
N LEU A 155 12.80 -10.20 -2.22
CA LEU A 155 14.07 -10.77 -1.71
C LEU A 155 14.08 -12.31 -1.72
N ARG A 156 12.91 -12.93 -1.48
CA ARG A 156 12.80 -14.38 -1.25
C ARG A 156 12.45 -15.19 -2.49
N ASN A 157 12.04 -14.53 -3.58
CA ASN A 157 11.64 -15.19 -4.82
C ASN A 157 12.37 -14.60 -6.03
N PRO A 158 13.44 -15.24 -6.54
CA PRO A 158 14.19 -14.75 -7.70
C PRO A 158 13.34 -14.56 -8.96
N GLU A 159 12.29 -15.36 -9.15
CA GLU A 159 11.38 -15.20 -10.29
C GLU A 159 10.59 -13.88 -10.21
N LEU A 160 10.29 -13.40 -9.00
CA LEU A 160 9.66 -12.10 -8.82
C LEU A 160 10.58 -10.94 -9.23
N GLY A 161 11.90 -11.10 -9.08
CA GLY A 161 12.89 -10.15 -9.60
C GLY A 161 12.78 -9.94 -11.12
N LYS A 162 12.50 -11.01 -11.88
CA LYS A 162 12.28 -10.94 -13.33
C LYS A 162 10.98 -10.21 -13.67
N VAL A 163 9.93 -10.40 -12.87
CA VAL A 163 8.65 -9.67 -13.01
C VAL A 163 8.88 -8.20 -12.68
N PHE A 164 9.53 -7.90 -11.55
CA PHE A 164 9.85 -6.54 -11.11
C PHE A 164 10.62 -5.75 -12.17
N ALA A 165 11.59 -6.37 -12.82
CA ALA A 165 12.38 -5.76 -13.89
C ALA A 165 11.51 -5.22 -15.05
N GLN A 166 10.34 -5.83 -15.30
CA GLN A 166 9.42 -5.46 -16.38
C GLN A 166 8.40 -4.39 -15.96
N ILE A 167 8.24 -4.10 -14.66
CA ILE A 167 7.29 -3.09 -14.19
C ILE A 167 7.80 -1.69 -14.58
N PRO A 168 6.95 -0.81 -15.14
CA PRO A 168 7.33 0.58 -15.42
C PRO A 168 7.84 1.29 -14.16
N ASN A 169 8.91 2.06 -14.29
CA ASN A 169 9.54 2.74 -13.16
C ASN A 169 8.58 3.66 -12.42
N GLU A 170 7.67 4.30 -13.13
CA GLU A 170 6.66 5.21 -12.59
C GLU A 170 5.53 4.51 -11.83
N LYS A 171 5.51 3.17 -11.77
CA LYS A 171 4.45 2.36 -11.14
C LYS A 171 4.92 1.52 -9.95
N ILE A 172 6.15 1.71 -9.49
CA ILE A 172 6.72 0.91 -8.40
C ILE A 172 6.84 1.67 -7.09
N PHE A 173 6.66 0.92 -6.00
CA PHE A 173 7.06 1.29 -4.65
C PHE A 173 7.80 0.13 -3.98
N LEU A 174 8.50 0.46 -2.89
CA LEU A 174 9.21 -0.50 -2.06
C LEU A 174 8.78 -0.37 -0.60
N GLU A 175 8.80 -1.47 0.14
CA GLU A 175 8.26 -1.54 1.50
C GLU A 175 8.96 -2.61 2.35
N THR A 176 8.71 -2.56 3.66
CA THR A 176 9.13 -3.62 4.59
C THR A 176 7.97 -4.45 5.15
N ASP A 177 6.75 -3.91 5.20
CA ASP A 177 5.59 -4.56 5.83
C ASP A 177 5.94 -5.00 7.28
N THR A 178 5.93 -6.29 7.56
CA THR A 178 6.28 -6.91 8.85
C THR A 178 7.60 -7.68 8.82
N MET A 179 8.40 -7.53 7.77
CA MET A 179 9.65 -8.27 7.63
C MET A 179 10.78 -7.74 8.53
N THR A 180 11.78 -8.57 8.78
CA THR A 180 12.98 -8.23 9.56
C THR A 180 14.13 -7.73 8.71
N GLU A 181 14.12 -8.03 7.40
CA GLU A 181 15.10 -7.55 6.43
C GLU A 181 15.00 -6.03 6.29
N SER A 182 16.11 -5.37 6.05
CA SER A 182 16.17 -3.91 5.98
C SER A 182 15.56 -3.36 4.69
N LEU A 183 15.08 -2.13 4.74
CA LEU A 183 14.61 -1.42 3.55
C LEU A 183 15.72 -1.26 2.51
N GLU A 184 16.98 -1.08 2.94
CA GLU A 184 18.14 -0.96 2.06
C GLU A 184 18.39 -2.24 1.26
N GLU A 185 18.20 -3.42 1.88
CA GLU A 185 18.29 -4.71 1.16
C GLU A 185 17.24 -4.80 0.07
N VAL A 186 15.99 -4.36 0.32
CA VAL A 186 14.93 -4.31 -0.70
C VAL A 186 15.32 -3.41 -1.87
N TYR A 187 15.80 -2.19 -1.58
CA TYR A 187 16.23 -1.25 -2.59
C TYR A 187 17.42 -1.76 -3.40
N THR A 188 18.39 -2.37 -2.74
CA THR A 188 19.59 -2.95 -3.39
C THR A 188 19.18 -4.05 -4.36
N PHE A 189 18.32 -4.98 -3.93
CA PHE A 189 17.84 -6.06 -4.79
C PHE A 189 16.98 -5.54 -5.94
N ALA A 190 16.13 -4.54 -5.68
CA ALA A 190 15.33 -3.87 -6.70
C ALA A 190 16.21 -3.20 -7.77
N ALA A 191 17.24 -2.48 -7.37
CA ALA A 191 18.21 -1.84 -8.26
C ALA A 191 18.94 -2.89 -9.12
N GLN A 192 19.42 -3.96 -8.51
CA GLN A 192 20.06 -5.09 -9.21
C GLN A 192 19.11 -5.73 -10.23
N SER A 193 17.84 -5.94 -9.87
CA SER A 193 16.84 -6.54 -10.75
C SER A 193 16.58 -5.70 -12.01
N LYS A 194 16.69 -4.37 -11.92
CA LYS A 194 16.56 -3.45 -13.04
C LYS A 194 17.87 -3.06 -13.71
N ASN A 195 19.02 -3.56 -13.20
CA ASN A 195 20.36 -3.23 -13.68
C ASN A 195 20.64 -1.71 -13.66
N ILE A 196 20.28 -1.06 -12.55
CA ILE A 196 20.51 0.37 -12.27
C ILE A 196 21.24 0.56 -10.93
N SER A 197 21.70 1.76 -10.63
CA SER A 197 22.32 2.07 -9.34
C SER A 197 21.30 2.15 -8.20
N LEU A 198 21.75 2.04 -6.95
CA LEU A 198 20.94 2.23 -5.77
C LEU A 198 20.35 3.65 -5.73
N GLU A 199 21.15 4.65 -6.06
CA GLU A 199 20.75 6.07 -6.11
C GLU A 199 19.66 6.31 -7.15
N GLU A 200 19.75 5.65 -8.30
CA GLU A 200 18.72 5.74 -9.34
C GLU A 200 17.41 5.10 -8.88
N MET A 201 17.48 3.94 -8.21
CA MET A 201 16.29 3.31 -7.61
C MET A 201 15.65 4.21 -6.54
N GLN A 202 16.45 4.85 -5.69
CA GLN A 202 15.95 5.83 -4.70
C GLN A 202 15.26 7.02 -5.39
N SER A 203 15.84 7.53 -6.50
CA SER A 203 15.25 8.62 -7.27
C SER A 203 13.89 8.23 -7.84
N ILE A 204 13.79 7.05 -8.46
CA ILE A 204 12.55 6.53 -9.04
C ILE A 204 11.44 6.44 -7.99
N VAL A 205 11.72 5.82 -6.85
CA VAL A 205 10.70 5.64 -5.80
C VAL A 205 10.34 6.99 -5.15
N TRP A 206 11.32 7.89 -5.00
CA TRP A 206 11.08 9.24 -4.51
C TRP A 206 10.18 10.06 -5.45
N GLU A 207 10.41 10.01 -6.76
CA GLU A 207 9.58 10.67 -7.76
C GLU A 207 8.15 10.12 -7.76
N ASN A 208 8.00 8.79 -7.61
CA ASN A 208 6.69 8.16 -7.47
C ASN A 208 5.97 8.62 -6.19
N TYR A 209 6.70 8.72 -5.07
CA TYR A 209 6.16 9.25 -3.83
C TYR A 209 5.64 10.69 -4.02
N GLN A 210 6.43 11.56 -4.61
CA GLN A 210 6.02 12.94 -4.87
C GLN A 210 4.80 13.03 -5.81
N ARG A 211 4.74 12.15 -6.81
CA ARG A 211 3.61 12.09 -7.75
C ARG A 211 2.32 11.63 -7.09
N VAL A 212 2.40 10.66 -6.19
CA VAL A 212 1.25 10.00 -5.57
C VAL A 212 0.77 10.73 -4.32
N PHE A 213 1.68 11.19 -3.46
CA PHE A 213 1.35 11.79 -2.16
C PHE A 213 1.52 13.31 -2.12
N GLY A 214 2.02 13.92 -3.19
CA GLY A 214 2.33 15.34 -3.26
C GLY A 214 3.77 15.65 -2.83
N ARG A 215 4.22 16.85 -3.12
CA ARG A 215 5.55 17.31 -2.71
C ARG A 215 5.58 17.49 -1.19
N VAL A 216 6.60 16.94 -0.56
CA VAL A 216 6.98 17.28 0.81
C VAL A 216 7.90 18.48 0.71
N ASP A 217 7.42 19.62 1.19
CA ASP A 217 8.24 20.84 1.32
C ASP A 217 9.34 20.68 2.38
#